data_f6ff0f34bd07b077e0ddd92c7afffbf0
#
_entry.id   f6ff0f34bd07b077e0ddd92c7afffbf0
#
_cell.length_a   1.000
_cell.length_b   1.000
_cell.length_c   1.000
_cell.angle_alpha   90.00
_cell.angle_beta   90.00
_cell.angle_gamma   90.00
#
_symmetry.space_group_name_H-M   'P 1'
#
loop_
_entity.id
_entity.type
_entity.pdbx_description
1 polymer ?
#
loop_
_entity_poly.entity_id
_entity_poly.type
_entity_poly.pdbx_seq_one_letter_code
_entity_poly.pdbx_strand_id
1 'polypeptide(L)'
;MAAIQISEQLCKDACPSPQRGILPLRGFSLACGLKLDNGALAWQSWGPQNAPVVIVLGGISAGRDLTAWWPAQCGPDRVLEPRHSRLISIDWIGGSDASSGPRQDEEFVPVDSLDQAHAILLLLNHLGLAQIEAVIGSSYGGCVAQHLASLLGSRLARLVVIGAAHRASPWGLALRTLQRAGVESARTPQDRRSALARARQLAILGYRTPTELECRFGESDPSSGVLGWLAAHGERFVSRFSAASFLCLSRSLDHHQCDPASIRA
;
A
#
# COMPACT_ATOMS: atom_id res chain seq x y z
N MET A 1 2.69 15.51 -25.27
CA MET A 1 3.73 14.44 -25.07
C MET A 1 5.09 15.01 -24.71
N ALA A 2 5.63 16.03 -25.38
CA ALA A 2 6.93 16.63 -25.05
C ALA A 2 7.04 17.23 -23.62
N ALA A 3 6.02 17.89 -23.11
CA ALA A 3 6.02 18.49 -21.77
C ALA A 3 6.07 17.45 -20.63
N ILE A 4 5.50 16.26 -20.84
CA ILE A 4 5.54 15.15 -19.87
C ILE A 4 6.94 14.52 -19.85
N GLN A 5 7.58 14.35 -20.99
CA GLN A 5 8.95 13.84 -21.10
C GLN A 5 9.99 14.79 -20.49
N ILE A 6 9.83 16.11 -20.64
CA ILE A 6 10.72 17.11 -20.03
C ILE A 6 10.58 17.09 -18.49
N SER A 7 9.37 16.91 -17.95
CA SER A 7 9.14 16.82 -16.52
C SER A 7 9.74 15.55 -15.91
N GLU A 8 9.68 14.42 -16.60
CA GLU A 8 10.31 13.17 -16.19
C GLU A 8 11.85 13.23 -16.22
N GLN A 9 12.42 13.92 -17.18
CA GLN A 9 13.87 14.08 -17.31
C GLN A 9 14.42 15.03 -16.23
N LEU A 10 13.76 16.17 -15.98
CA LEU A 10 14.12 17.12 -14.92
C LEU A 10 13.98 16.49 -13.52
N CYS A 11 13.05 15.56 -13.34
CA CYS A 11 12.89 14.82 -12.08
C CYS A 11 14.02 13.79 -11.87
N LYS A 12 14.57 13.22 -12.95
CA LYS A 12 15.69 12.27 -12.89
C LYS A 12 17.03 12.96 -12.55
N ASP A 13 17.21 14.19 -13.03
CA ASP A 13 18.47 14.93 -12.85
C ASP A 13 18.56 15.63 -11.47
N ALA A 14 17.41 15.81 -10.78
CA ALA A 14 17.33 16.50 -9.49
C ALA A 14 17.21 15.59 -8.26
N CYS A 15 16.98 14.30 -8.43
CA CYS A 15 16.83 13.34 -7.32
C CYS A 15 17.89 12.23 -7.42
N PRO A 16 18.63 11.95 -6.35
CA PRO A 16 19.56 10.81 -6.35
C PRO A 16 18.79 9.51 -6.64
N SER A 17 19.39 8.62 -7.42
CA SER A 17 18.79 7.31 -7.70
C SER A 17 18.44 6.59 -6.40
N PRO A 18 17.24 5.98 -6.32
CA PRO A 18 16.80 5.34 -5.09
C PRO A 18 17.69 4.12 -4.77
N GLN A 19 18.07 3.98 -3.51
CA GLN A 19 18.65 2.76 -3.00
C GLN A 19 17.54 1.71 -2.86
N ARG A 20 17.77 0.50 -3.37
CA ARG A 20 16.85 -0.65 -3.26
C ARG A 20 17.53 -1.80 -2.55
N GLY A 21 16.75 -2.54 -1.75
CA GLY A 21 17.24 -3.71 -1.07
C GLY A 21 16.15 -4.73 -0.78
N ILE A 22 16.59 -5.89 -0.33
CA ILE A 22 15.74 -6.98 0.16
C ILE A 22 16.27 -7.37 1.53
N LEU A 23 15.42 -7.29 2.56
CA LEU A 23 15.71 -7.81 3.89
C LEU A 23 15.24 -9.26 3.98
N PRO A 24 16.12 -10.24 4.20
CA PRO A 24 15.71 -11.60 4.49
C PRO A 24 14.95 -11.68 5.84
N LEU A 25 13.78 -12.31 5.82
CA LEU A 25 12.93 -12.54 6.99
C LEU A 25 12.92 -14.04 7.32
N ARG A 26 14.08 -14.58 7.70
CA ARG A 26 14.21 -16.03 8.00
C ARG A 26 13.51 -16.40 9.29
N GLY A 27 12.59 -17.36 9.21
CA GLY A 27 11.83 -17.82 10.37
C GLY A 27 10.95 -16.72 11.00
N PHE A 28 10.51 -15.75 10.21
CA PHE A 28 9.68 -14.64 10.67
C PHE A 28 8.33 -15.16 11.17
N SER A 29 8.07 -14.96 12.46
CA SER A 29 6.83 -15.39 13.11
C SER A 29 5.71 -14.40 12.80
N LEU A 30 4.58 -14.93 12.35
CA LEU A 30 3.35 -14.17 12.05
C LEU A 30 2.41 -14.22 13.27
N ALA A 31 1.55 -13.22 13.39
CA ALA A 31 0.54 -13.13 14.47
C ALA A 31 -0.40 -14.35 14.51
N CYS A 32 -0.66 -14.98 13.37
CA CYS A 32 -1.44 -16.23 13.28
C CYS A 32 -0.70 -17.48 13.81
N GLY A 33 0.54 -17.36 14.28
CA GLY A 33 1.35 -18.47 14.81
C GLY A 33 2.15 -19.26 13.76
N LEU A 34 1.96 -18.97 12.47
CA LEU A 34 2.78 -19.54 11.39
C LEU A 34 4.11 -18.80 11.24
N LYS A 35 5.01 -19.35 10.42
CA LYS A 35 6.32 -18.75 10.12
C LYS A 35 6.53 -18.61 8.63
N LEU A 36 7.23 -17.55 8.24
CA LEU A 36 7.83 -17.42 6.91
C LEU A 36 9.28 -17.91 6.97
N ASP A 37 9.54 -19.15 6.59
CA ASP A 37 10.88 -19.74 6.67
C ASP A 37 11.90 -19.00 5.82
N ASN A 38 11.53 -18.63 4.59
CA ASN A 38 12.33 -17.91 3.63
C ASN A 38 11.66 -16.59 3.21
N GLY A 39 11.11 -15.85 4.18
CA GLY A 39 10.48 -14.57 3.95
C GLY A 39 11.47 -13.50 3.45
N ALA A 40 10.95 -12.49 2.76
CA ALA A 40 11.72 -11.36 2.27
C ALA A 40 10.85 -10.09 2.26
N LEU A 41 11.42 -8.98 2.72
CA LEU A 41 10.85 -7.65 2.62
C LEU A 41 11.66 -6.81 1.64
N ALA A 42 11.08 -6.44 0.53
CA ALA A 42 11.68 -5.54 -0.44
C ALA A 42 11.39 -4.09 -0.06
N TRP A 43 12.40 -3.24 -0.14
CA TRP A 43 12.31 -1.85 0.25
C TRP A 43 13.01 -0.92 -0.74
N GLN A 44 12.68 0.36 -0.65
CA GLN A 44 13.32 1.42 -1.41
C GLN A 44 13.48 2.65 -0.54
N SER A 45 14.62 3.35 -0.69
CA SER A 45 14.96 4.57 0.03
C SER A 45 15.41 5.64 -0.94
N TRP A 46 14.91 6.86 -0.81
CA TRP A 46 15.36 8.05 -1.52
C TRP A 46 15.88 9.09 -0.56
N GLY A 47 16.83 9.88 -1.03
CA GLY A 47 17.39 11.00 -0.30
C GLY A 47 18.66 10.66 0.47
N PRO A 48 19.30 11.69 1.10
CA PRO A 48 20.56 11.54 1.80
C PRO A 48 20.42 10.61 3.01
N GLN A 49 21.45 9.80 3.26
CA GLN A 49 21.41 8.83 4.36
C GLN A 49 21.25 9.47 5.75
N ASN A 50 21.79 10.68 5.92
CA ASN A 50 21.77 11.42 7.18
C ASN A 50 20.56 12.38 7.30
N ALA A 51 19.66 12.43 6.30
CA ALA A 51 18.48 13.27 6.37
C ALA A 51 17.41 12.67 7.31
N PRO A 52 16.47 13.49 7.82
CA PRO A 52 15.34 13.01 8.62
C PRO A 52 14.58 11.88 7.89
N VAL A 53 14.32 10.78 8.60
CA VAL A 53 13.72 9.57 8.03
C VAL A 53 12.21 9.66 8.04
N VAL A 54 11.59 9.51 6.88
CA VAL A 54 10.14 9.45 6.71
C VAL A 54 9.74 8.12 6.08
N ILE A 55 8.93 7.35 6.78
CA ILE A 55 8.35 6.09 6.27
C ILE A 55 7.03 6.43 5.58
N VAL A 56 6.86 5.97 4.34
CA VAL A 56 5.67 6.26 3.54
C VAL A 56 5.02 4.96 3.07
N LEU A 57 3.77 4.74 3.50
CA LEU A 57 3.04 3.49 3.33
C LEU A 57 1.71 3.73 2.62
N GLY A 58 1.48 3.06 1.51
CA GLY A 58 0.27 3.23 0.68
C GLY A 58 -0.82 2.19 0.93
N GLY A 59 -1.81 2.14 0.04
CA GLY A 59 -2.86 1.12 0.06
C GLY A 59 -2.34 -0.29 -0.27
N ILE A 60 -3.22 -1.30 -0.25
CA ILE A 60 -2.86 -2.72 -0.48
C ILE A 60 -2.11 -2.97 -1.80
N SER A 61 -2.30 -2.15 -2.81
CA SER A 61 -1.66 -2.27 -4.12
C SER A 61 -0.56 -1.22 -4.35
N ALA A 62 -0.14 -0.52 -3.32
CA ALA A 62 1.00 0.39 -3.38
C ALA A 62 2.28 -0.40 -3.05
N GLY A 63 3.29 -0.25 -3.89
CA GLY A 63 4.61 -0.83 -3.67
C GLY A 63 5.61 0.19 -3.14
N ARG A 64 6.88 -0.20 -3.12
CA ARG A 64 8.00 0.63 -2.63
C ARG A 64 8.31 1.86 -3.49
N ASP A 65 7.84 1.91 -4.75
CA ASP A 65 8.06 3.06 -5.62
C ASP A 65 7.00 4.14 -5.40
N LEU A 66 7.34 5.15 -4.59
CA LEU A 66 6.43 6.26 -4.27
C LEU A 66 6.02 7.06 -5.51
N THR A 67 6.88 7.17 -6.52
CA THR A 67 6.59 7.91 -7.74
C THR A 67 5.55 7.21 -8.62
N ALA A 68 5.40 5.90 -8.47
CA ALA A 68 4.43 5.12 -9.22
C ALA A 68 2.99 5.30 -8.71
N TRP A 69 2.81 5.53 -7.40
CA TRP A 69 1.47 5.62 -6.83
C TRP A 69 1.13 6.96 -6.16
N TRP A 70 2.14 7.78 -5.82
CA TRP A 70 1.93 9.09 -5.21
C TRP A 70 2.73 10.24 -5.86
N PRO A 71 2.80 10.32 -7.21
CA PRO A 71 3.64 11.28 -7.90
C PRO A 71 3.31 12.74 -7.58
N ALA A 72 2.04 13.02 -7.20
CA ALA A 72 1.62 14.37 -6.84
C ALA A 72 2.18 14.84 -5.49
N GLN A 73 2.65 13.93 -4.64
CA GLN A 73 3.16 14.23 -3.30
C GLN A 73 4.67 14.00 -3.16
N CYS A 74 5.29 13.26 -4.08
CA CYS A 74 6.69 12.86 -4.00
C CYS A 74 7.51 13.49 -5.13
N GLY A 75 8.58 14.19 -4.81
CA GLY A 75 9.50 14.81 -5.77
C GLY A 75 9.93 16.22 -5.38
N PRO A 76 10.65 16.92 -6.28
CA PRO A 76 11.05 18.31 -6.06
C PRO A 76 9.86 19.21 -5.78
N ASP A 77 9.99 20.06 -4.77
CA ASP A 77 8.97 21.03 -4.33
C ASP A 77 7.62 20.40 -3.95
N ARG A 78 7.65 19.12 -3.51
CA ARG A 78 6.51 18.39 -2.99
C ARG A 78 6.64 18.18 -1.48
N VAL A 79 5.55 17.74 -0.83
CA VAL A 79 5.54 17.46 0.61
C VAL A 79 6.55 16.38 0.98
N LEU A 80 6.69 15.35 0.12
CA LEU A 80 7.69 14.30 0.24
C LEU A 80 8.88 14.63 -0.65
N GLU A 81 9.74 15.51 -0.13
CA GLU A 81 10.89 16.06 -0.85
C GLU A 81 12.16 15.25 -0.55
N PRO A 82 12.66 14.43 -1.50
CA PRO A 82 13.81 13.56 -1.25
C PRO A 82 15.14 14.30 -1.16
N ARG A 83 15.23 15.59 -1.46
CA ARG A 83 16.42 16.41 -1.21
C ARG A 83 16.62 16.71 0.29
N HIS A 84 15.53 16.74 1.07
CA HIS A 84 15.53 17.14 2.47
C HIS A 84 15.15 16.02 3.44
N SER A 85 14.67 14.88 2.93
CA SER A 85 14.22 13.74 3.72
C SER A 85 14.71 12.42 3.14
N ARG A 86 15.03 11.48 4.00
CA ARG A 86 15.25 10.09 3.63
C ARG A 86 13.91 9.37 3.62
N LEU A 87 13.29 9.26 2.44
CA LEU A 87 12.00 8.58 2.27
C LEU A 87 12.21 7.07 2.16
N ILE A 88 11.49 6.28 2.94
CA ILE A 88 11.54 4.82 2.89
C ILE A 88 10.14 4.27 2.65
N SER A 89 10.03 3.34 1.71
CA SER A 89 8.81 2.60 1.43
C SER A 89 9.12 1.14 1.14
N ILE A 90 8.11 0.28 1.21
CA ILE A 90 8.24 -1.18 1.09
C ILE A 90 7.25 -1.74 0.07
N ASP A 91 7.54 -2.94 -0.42
CA ASP A 91 6.50 -3.79 -1.01
C ASP A 91 5.85 -4.63 0.10
N TRP A 92 4.53 -4.77 0.06
CA TRP A 92 3.81 -5.52 1.09
C TRP A 92 4.14 -7.02 1.06
N ILE A 93 4.36 -7.62 2.23
CA ILE A 93 4.32 -9.10 2.36
C ILE A 93 2.89 -9.55 2.05
N GLY A 94 2.73 -10.55 1.21
CA GLY A 94 1.41 -10.93 0.67
C GLY A 94 0.97 -10.13 -0.55
N GLY A 95 1.78 -9.14 -1.00
CA GLY A 95 1.55 -8.34 -2.20
C GLY A 95 2.00 -9.02 -3.49
N SER A 96 1.93 -8.26 -4.60
CA SER A 96 2.28 -8.75 -5.95
C SER A 96 3.67 -8.32 -6.42
N ASP A 97 4.41 -7.59 -5.58
CA ASP A 97 5.72 -7.02 -5.93
C ASP A 97 6.88 -7.92 -5.47
N ALA A 98 8.00 -7.35 -5.05
CA ALA A 98 9.23 -8.10 -4.78
C ALA A 98 9.37 -8.65 -3.34
N SER A 99 8.49 -8.29 -2.42
CA SER A 99 8.39 -8.96 -1.11
C SER A 99 7.77 -10.35 -1.25
N SER A 100 7.92 -11.18 -0.22
CA SER A 100 7.26 -12.49 -0.19
C SER A 100 5.75 -12.35 -0.31
N GLY A 101 5.14 -13.06 -1.24
CA GLY A 101 3.72 -13.05 -1.51
C GLY A 101 3.27 -14.30 -2.26
N PRO A 102 1.98 -14.42 -2.55
CA PRO A 102 1.45 -15.54 -3.30
C PRO A 102 2.08 -15.60 -4.69
N ARG A 103 2.50 -16.79 -5.09
CA ARG A 103 2.98 -17.08 -6.45
C ARG A 103 1.82 -17.60 -7.28
N GLN A 104 1.49 -16.88 -8.36
CA GLN A 104 0.36 -17.20 -9.24
C GLN A 104 -0.96 -17.32 -8.46
N ASP A 105 -1.58 -18.49 -8.45
CA ASP A 105 -2.86 -18.78 -7.79
C ASP A 105 -2.71 -19.52 -6.44
N GLU A 106 -1.50 -19.65 -5.93
CA GLU A 106 -1.25 -20.32 -4.64
C GLU A 106 -1.78 -19.47 -3.46
N GLU A 107 -2.35 -20.15 -2.47
CA GLU A 107 -2.66 -19.50 -1.20
C GLU A 107 -1.37 -19.12 -0.49
N PHE A 108 -1.37 -17.90 0.04
CA PHE A 108 -0.28 -17.42 0.89
C PHE A 108 -0.70 -17.47 2.35
N VAL A 109 0.27 -17.60 3.25
CA VAL A 109 0.01 -17.58 4.69
C VAL A 109 -0.73 -16.29 5.09
N PRO A 110 -1.66 -16.36 6.05
CA PRO A 110 -2.32 -15.18 6.56
C PRO A 110 -1.31 -14.19 7.14
N VAL A 111 -1.32 -12.98 6.63
CA VAL A 111 -0.47 -11.86 7.08
C VAL A 111 -1.40 -10.73 7.50
N ASP A 112 -1.18 -10.12 8.65
CA ASP A 112 -1.96 -8.97 9.08
C ASP A 112 -1.14 -7.67 9.11
N SER A 113 -1.78 -6.57 9.48
CA SER A 113 -1.14 -5.26 9.55
C SER A 113 -0.08 -5.14 10.65
N LEU A 114 -0.16 -5.96 11.70
CA LEU A 114 0.84 -6.03 12.76
C LEU A 114 2.11 -6.75 12.26
N ASP A 115 1.96 -7.82 11.48
CA ASP A 115 3.09 -8.52 10.86
C ASP A 115 3.88 -7.57 9.94
N GLN A 116 3.19 -6.77 9.13
CA GLN A 116 3.82 -5.76 8.30
C GLN A 116 4.62 -4.75 9.14
N ALA A 117 4.04 -4.29 10.27
CA ALA A 117 4.71 -3.35 11.16
C ALA A 117 5.97 -3.97 11.81
N HIS A 118 5.92 -5.23 12.22
CA HIS A 118 7.08 -5.95 12.74
C HIS A 118 8.18 -6.11 11.67
N ALA A 119 7.81 -6.45 10.43
CA ALA A 119 8.76 -6.55 9.33
C ALA A 119 9.45 -5.20 9.02
N ILE A 120 8.68 -4.09 9.05
CA ILE A 120 9.24 -2.74 8.90
C ILE A 120 10.16 -2.41 10.08
N LEU A 121 9.79 -2.73 11.32
CA LEU A 121 10.66 -2.50 12.48
C LEU A 121 12.00 -3.23 12.34
N LEU A 122 11.98 -4.49 11.86
CA LEU A 122 13.21 -5.24 11.55
C LEU A 122 14.05 -4.54 10.47
N LEU A 123 13.39 -4.00 9.43
CA LEU A 123 14.08 -3.22 8.39
C LEU A 123 14.75 -1.97 8.97
N LEU A 124 14.05 -1.20 9.81
CA LEU A 124 14.61 0.00 10.42
C LEU A 124 15.82 -0.32 11.31
N ASN A 125 15.75 -1.42 12.07
CA ASN A 125 16.86 -1.88 12.88
C ASN A 125 18.05 -2.35 12.01
N HIS A 126 17.78 -3.07 10.91
CA HIS A 126 18.79 -3.50 9.94
C HIS A 126 19.51 -2.30 9.29
N LEU A 127 18.78 -1.23 9.01
CA LEU A 127 19.33 0.01 8.45
C LEU A 127 19.98 0.93 9.50
N GLY A 128 19.99 0.56 10.79
CA GLY A 128 20.56 1.34 11.88
C GLY A 128 19.82 2.64 12.19
N LEU A 129 18.52 2.72 11.89
CA LEU A 129 17.71 3.93 12.03
C LEU A 129 17.09 3.99 13.43
N ALA A 130 17.71 4.75 14.32
CA ALA A 130 17.27 4.87 15.71
C ALA A 130 16.09 5.84 15.89
N GLN A 131 16.01 6.90 15.07
CA GLN A 131 14.98 7.92 15.14
C GLN A 131 14.25 8.04 13.81
N ILE A 132 12.93 8.16 13.87
CA ILE A 132 12.04 8.29 12.71
C ILE A 132 11.29 9.62 12.84
N GLU A 133 11.49 10.50 11.88
CA GLU A 133 10.85 11.82 11.83
C GLU A 133 9.34 11.71 11.64
N ALA A 134 8.90 10.85 10.70
CA ALA A 134 7.49 10.63 10.48
C ALA A 134 7.19 9.22 9.93
N VAL A 135 6.02 8.70 10.28
CA VAL A 135 5.37 7.59 9.57
C VAL A 135 4.09 8.14 8.94
N ILE A 136 3.99 8.06 7.63
CA ILE A 136 2.83 8.51 6.86
C ILE A 136 2.19 7.28 6.22
N GLY A 137 0.96 6.95 6.62
CA GLY A 137 0.23 5.79 6.13
C GLY A 137 -1.12 6.16 5.55
N SER A 138 -1.43 5.69 4.33
CA SER A 138 -2.74 5.85 3.71
C SER A 138 -3.45 4.50 3.55
N SER A 139 -4.76 4.44 3.87
CA SER A 139 -5.57 3.21 3.76
C SER A 139 -4.90 2.06 4.53
N TYR A 140 -4.55 0.94 3.88
CA TYR A 140 -3.84 -0.19 4.49
C TYR A 140 -2.53 0.25 5.17
N GLY A 141 -1.76 1.13 4.51
CA GLY A 141 -0.58 1.72 5.10
C GLY A 141 -0.86 2.52 6.37
N GLY A 142 -2.05 3.13 6.49
CA GLY A 142 -2.49 3.79 7.71
C GLY A 142 -2.78 2.80 8.85
N CYS A 143 -3.30 1.61 8.54
CA CYS A 143 -3.46 0.52 9.51
C CYS A 143 -2.09 0.06 10.03
N VAL A 144 -1.14 -0.18 9.12
CA VAL A 144 0.23 -0.60 9.47
C VAL A 144 0.97 0.51 10.23
N ALA A 145 0.80 1.77 9.83
CA ALA A 145 1.43 2.93 10.48
C ALA A 145 1.04 3.07 11.95
N GLN A 146 -0.20 2.74 12.32
CA GLN A 146 -0.67 2.75 13.73
C GLN A 146 0.07 1.70 14.56
N HIS A 147 0.18 0.45 14.08
CA HIS A 147 0.96 -0.58 14.76
C HIS A 147 2.45 -0.21 14.84
N LEU A 148 3.00 0.31 13.73
CA LEU A 148 4.40 0.71 13.69
C LEU A 148 4.68 1.85 14.69
N ALA A 149 3.77 2.81 14.85
CA ALA A 149 3.90 3.88 15.83
C ALA A 149 3.91 3.33 17.27
N SER A 150 3.03 2.38 17.57
CA SER A 150 3.02 1.69 18.88
C SER A 150 4.35 0.96 19.15
N LEU A 151 4.93 0.29 18.15
CA LEU A 151 6.19 -0.43 18.27
C LEU A 151 7.41 0.50 18.37
N LEU A 152 7.37 1.66 17.73
CA LEU A 152 8.47 2.63 17.75
C LEU A 152 8.50 3.45 19.05
N GLY A 153 7.34 3.75 19.63
CA GLY A 153 7.24 4.59 20.84
C GLY A 153 8.00 5.91 20.68
N SER A 154 8.92 6.23 21.59
CA SER A 154 9.73 7.46 21.59
C SER A 154 10.70 7.60 20.40
N ARG A 155 10.88 6.56 19.58
CA ARG A 155 11.67 6.65 18.35
C ARG A 155 10.93 7.39 17.21
N LEU A 156 9.61 7.59 17.34
CA LEU A 156 8.78 8.24 16.33
C LEU A 156 8.41 9.66 16.77
N ALA A 157 8.69 10.66 15.94
CA ALA A 157 8.31 12.03 16.21
C ALA A 157 6.88 12.36 15.75
N ARG A 158 6.44 11.84 14.59
CA ARG A 158 5.12 12.18 14.01
C ARG A 158 4.46 10.98 13.34
N LEU A 159 3.15 10.84 13.54
CA LEU A 159 2.29 9.88 12.85
C LEU A 159 1.23 10.62 12.02
N VAL A 160 1.14 10.27 10.73
CA VAL A 160 0.08 10.76 9.83
C VAL A 160 -0.71 9.57 9.29
N VAL A 161 -2.00 9.51 9.61
CA VAL A 161 -2.91 8.44 9.16
C VAL A 161 -3.98 9.03 8.25
N ILE A 162 -4.06 8.55 7.02
CA ILE A 162 -4.97 9.07 5.99
C ILE A 162 -5.94 7.95 5.57
N GLY A 163 -7.24 8.16 5.79
CA GLY A 163 -8.28 7.23 5.34
C GLY A 163 -8.18 5.83 5.95
N ALA A 164 -7.76 5.73 7.23
CA ALA A 164 -7.73 4.50 7.99
C ALA A 164 -8.25 4.72 9.41
N ALA A 165 -8.90 3.69 9.97
CA ALA A 165 -9.36 3.68 11.35
C ALA A 165 -8.49 2.70 12.18
N HIS A 166 -8.61 2.75 13.51
CA HIS A 166 -7.90 1.86 14.43
C HIS A 166 -8.43 0.41 14.42
N ARG A 167 -9.56 0.19 13.77
CA ARG A 167 -10.16 -1.14 13.57
C ARG A 167 -11.00 -1.17 12.28
N ALA A 168 -11.21 -2.37 11.75
CA ALA A 168 -12.11 -2.56 10.62
C ALA A 168 -13.56 -2.14 10.98
N SER A 169 -14.19 -1.32 10.14
CA SER A 169 -15.59 -0.96 10.30
C SER A 169 -16.52 -2.04 9.72
N PRO A 170 -17.74 -2.24 10.27
CA PRO A 170 -18.71 -3.17 9.69
C PRO A 170 -19.01 -2.90 8.22
N TRP A 171 -19.12 -1.64 7.81
CA TRP A 171 -19.32 -1.25 6.41
C TRP A 171 -18.16 -1.68 5.53
N GLY A 172 -16.92 -1.39 5.96
CA GLY A 172 -15.72 -1.79 5.22
C GLY A 172 -15.57 -3.31 5.11
N LEU A 173 -15.87 -4.03 6.20
CA LEU A 173 -15.89 -5.49 6.22
C LEU A 173 -16.89 -6.06 5.22
N ALA A 174 -18.15 -5.59 5.24
CA ALA A 174 -19.19 -6.04 4.33
C ALA A 174 -18.80 -5.79 2.86
N LEU A 175 -18.34 -4.58 2.54
CA LEU A 175 -17.93 -4.23 1.18
C LEU A 175 -16.77 -5.12 0.68
N ARG A 176 -15.73 -5.33 1.48
CA ARG A 176 -14.59 -6.20 1.13
C ARG A 176 -15.00 -7.67 1.02
N THR A 177 -15.92 -8.13 1.85
CA THR A 177 -16.48 -9.49 1.73
C THR A 177 -17.15 -9.71 0.38
N LEU A 178 -18.00 -8.77 -0.08
CA LEU A 178 -18.63 -8.85 -1.40
C LEU A 178 -17.60 -8.80 -2.55
N GLN A 179 -16.57 -7.97 -2.41
CA GLN A 179 -15.48 -7.90 -3.38
C GLN A 179 -14.72 -9.23 -3.50
N ARG A 180 -14.40 -9.86 -2.36
CA ARG A 180 -13.70 -11.15 -2.34
C ARG A 180 -14.56 -12.30 -2.87
N ALA A 181 -15.84 -12.33 -2.51
CA ALA A 181 -16.75 -13.41 -2.92
C ALA A 181 -16.76 -13.62 -4.45
N GLY A 182 -16.73 -12.53 -5.23
CA GLY A 182 -16.63 -12.62 -6.69
C GLY A 182 -15.33 -13.25 -7.18
N VAL A 183 -14.21 -12.93 -6.51
CA VAL A 183 -12.87 -13.46 -6.87
C VAL A 183 -12.73 -14.93 -6.43
N GLU A 184 -13.24 -15.26 -5.25
CA GLU A 184 -13.20 -16.62 -4.67
C GLU A 184 -14.08 -17.61 -5.44
N SER A 185 -15.21 -17.17 -5.98
CA SER A 185 -16.13 -18.00 -6.76
C SER A 185 -15.68 -18.24 -8.21
N ALA A 186 -14.68 -17.51 -8.70
CA ALA A 186 -14.19 -17.61 -10.06
C ALA A 186 -13.47 -18.94 -10.31
N ARG A 187 -13.85 -19.63 -11.40
CA ARG A 187 -13.37 -21.00 -11.71
C ARG A 187 -12.22 -21.04 -12.70
N THR A 188 -12.10 -20.03 -13.54
CA THR A 188 -11.01 -19.93 -14.53
C THR A 188 -10.13 -18.72 -14.27
N PRO A 189 -8.87 -18.69 -14.72
CA PRO A 189 -8.01 -17.52 -14.63
C PRO A 189 -8.65 -16.26 -15.24
N GLN A 190 -9.38 -16.40 -16.35
CA GLN A 190 -10.07 -15.29 -16.99
C GLN A 190 -11.24 -14.76 -16.15
N ASP A 191 -12.03 -15.65 -15.55
CA ASP A 191 -13.12 -15.25 -14.64
C ASP A 191 -12.55 -14.53 -13.41
N ARG A 192 -11.45 -15.06 -12.88
CA ARG A 192 -10.75 -14.49 -11.72
C ARG A 192 -10.22 -13.09 -12.01
N ARG A 193 -9.60 -12.90 -13.18
CA ARG A 193 -9.17 -11.57 -13.63
C ARG A 193 -10.37 -10.60 -13.74
N SER A 194 -11.45 -11.04 -14.38
CA SER A 194 -12.66 -10.23 -14.55
C SER A 194 -13.33 -9.90 -13.21
N ALA A 195 -13.37 -10.86 -12.27
CA ALA A 195 -13.89 -10.66 -10.93
C ALA A 195 -13.03 -9.66 -10.13
N LEU A 196 -11.70 -9.75 -10.22
CA LEU A 196 -10.78 -8.81 -9.60
C LEU A 196 -10.95 -7.39 -10.16
N ALA A 197 -11.14 -7.25 -11.48
CA ALA A 197 -11.44 -5.95 -12.09
C ALA A 197 -12.74 -5.34 -11.53
N ARG A 198 -13.80 -6.14 -11.40
CA ARG A 198 -15.08 -5.72 -10.79
C ARG A 198 -14.93 -5.36 -9.29
N ALA A 199 -14.15 -6.15 -8.53
CA ALA A 199 -13.84 -5.85 -7.14
C ALA A 199 -13.15 -4.47 -7.01
N ARG A 200 -12.24 -4.13 -7.94
CA ARG A 200 -11.61 -2.81 -7.98
C ARG A 200 -12.60 -1.70 -8.35
N GLN A 201 -13.48 -1.93 -9.31
CA GLN A 201 -14.53 -0.96 -9.69
C GLN A 201 -15.44 -0.66 -8.50
N LEU A 202 -15.87 -1.69 -7.76
CA LEU A 202 -16.68 -1.53 -6.55
C LEU A 202 -15.93 -0.76 -5.46
N ALA A 203 -14.63 -1.00 -5.27
CA ALA A 203 -13.82 -0.23 -4.34
C ALA A 203 -13.74 1.25 -4.73
N ILE A 204 -13.49 1.55 -6.01
CA ILE A 204 -13.41 2.92 -6.52
C ILE A 204 -14.74 3.66 -6.35
N LEU A 205 -15.85 2.99 -6.61
CA LEU A 205 -17.19 3.55 -6.38
C LEU A 205 -17.41 3.88 -4.91
N GLY A 206 -17.01 2.99 -4.00
CA GLY A 206 -17.11 3.19 -2.55
C GLY A 206 -16.26 4.35 -1.98
N TYR A 207 -15.30 4.88 -2.76
CA TYR A 207 -14.46 6.02 -2.36
C TYR A 207 -15.04 7.37 -2.84
N ARG A 208 -16.20 7.37 -3.50
CA ARG A 208 -16.81 8.54 -4.12
C ARG A 208 -18.20 8.78 -3.57
N THR A 209 -18.61 10.04 -3.53
CA THR A 209 -20.00 10.39 -3.22
C THR A 209 -20.85 10.39 -4.49
N PRO A 210 -22.16 10.14 -4.39
CA PRO A 210 -23.06 10.30 -5.53
C PRO A 210 -22.95 11.68 -6.17
N THR A 211 -22.86 12.74 -5.38
CA THR A 211 -22.73 14.12 -5.85
C THR A 211 -21.45 14.33 -6.68
N GLU A 212 -20.30 13.77 -6.25
CA GLU A 212 -19.06 13.84 -7.03
C GLU A 212 -19.20 13.16 -8.39
N LEU A 213 -19.85 11.99 -8.43
CA LEU A 213 -20.08 11.27 -9.68
C LEU A 213 -21.04 12.02 -10.59
N GLU A 214 -22.09 12.62 -10.07
CA GLU A 214 -23.03 13.46 -10.81
C GLU A 214 -22.33 14.68 -11.40
N CYS A 215 -21.58 15.44 -10.60
CA CYS A 215 -20.83 16.60 -11.08
C CYS A 215 -19.81 16.26 -12.18
N ARG A 216 -19.25 15.04 -12.13
CA ARG A 216 -18.19 14.63 -13.05
C ARG A 216 -18.72 13.98 -14.33
N PHE A 217 -19.85 13.29 -14.27
CA PHE A 217 -20.34 12.43 -15.35
C PHE A 217 -21.80 12.64 -15.72
N GLY A 218 -22.55 13.49 -15.01
CA GLY A 218 -24.01 13.63 -15.20
C GLY A 218 -24.42 14.01 -16.63
N GLU A 219 -23.60 14.77 -17.33
CA GLU A 219 -23.83 15.15 -18.73
C GLU A 219 -23.09 14.26 -19.76
N SER A 220 -22.37 13.24 -19.30
CA SER A 220 -21.58 12.37 -20.18
C SER A 220 -22.42 11.19 -20.67
N ASP A 221 -22.11 10.69 -21.88
CA ASP A 221 -22.62 9.39 -22.30
C ASP A 221 -22.22 8.30 -21.31
N PRO A 222 -23.16 7.48 -20.77
CA PRO A 222 -22.87 6.52 -19.72
C PRO A 222 -21.76 5.53 -20.05
N SER A 223 -21.65 5.09 -21.32
CA SER A 223 -20.68 4.08 -21.73
C SER A 223 -19.25 4.61 -21.77
N SER A 224 -19.06 5.84 -22.23
CA SER A 224 -17.74 6.51 -22.26
C SER A 224 -17.46 7.31 -20.99
N GLY A 225 -18.48 7.68 -20.24
CA GLY A 225 -18.40 8.43 -18.98
C GLY A 225 -18.04 7.54 -17.78
N VAL A 226 -18.98 7.35 -16.86
CA VAL A 226 -18.73 6.64 -15.59
C VAL A 226 -18.37 5.16 -15.79
N LEU A 227 -19.01 4.46 -16.76
CA LEU A 227 -18.71 3.05 -17.01
C LEU A 227 -17.32 2.86 -17.60
N GLY A 228 -16.96 3.69 -18.58
CA GLY A 228 -15.61 3.69 -19.17
C GLY A 228 -14.52 4.02 -18.14
N TRP A 229 -14.78 4.97 -17.24
CA TRP A 229 -13.89 5.33 -16.16
C TRP A 229 -13.69 4.17 -15.16
N LEU A 230 -14.77 3.49 -14.73
CA LEU A 230 -14.69 2.31 -13.88
C LEU A 230 -13.93 1.16 -14.54
N ALA A 231 -14.22 0.86 -15.81
CA ALA A 231 -13.54 -0.17 -16.59
C ALA A 231 -12.03 0.09 -16.67
N ALA A 232 -11.61 1.32 -16.97
CA ALA A 232 -10.20 1.71 -17.01
C ALA A 232 -9.49 1.53 -15.66
N HIS A 233 -10.18 1.78 -14.54
CA HIS A 233 -9.64 1.52 -13.20
C HIS A 233 -9.48 0.03 -12.92
N GLY A 234 -10.44 -0.80 -13.34
CA GLY A 234 -10.38 -2.25 -13.22
C GLY A 234 -9.18 -2.82 -14.00
N GLU A 235 -9.05 -2.47 -15.28
CA GLU A 235 -7.97 -2.98 -16.15
C GLU A 235 -6.58 -2.57 -15.67
N ARG A 236 -6.38 -1.31 -15.29
CA ARG A 236 -5.10 -0.88 -14.70
C ARG A 236 -4.76 -1.61 -13.40
N PHE A 237 -5.74 -2.03 -12.64
CA PHE A 237 -5.50 -2.77 -11.41
C PHE A 237 -5.05 -4.20 -11.69
N VAL A 238 -5.78 -4.93 -12.51
CA VAL A 238 -5.48 -6.34 -12.82
C VAL A 238 -4.23 -6.53 -13.69
N SER A 239 -3.69 -5.47 -14.28
CA SER A 239 -2.41 -5.53 -15.01
C SER A 239 -1.20 -5.61 -14.08
N ARG A 240 -1.33 -5.24 -12.80
CA ARG A 240 -0.22 -5.13 -11.85
C ARG A 240 -0.46 -5.77 -10.49
N PHE A 241 -1.67 -6.26 -10.22
CA PHE A 241 -2.03 -6.83 -8.91
C PHE A 241 -2.76 -8.16 -9.09
N SER A 242 -2.29 -9.20 -8.42
CA SER A 242 -2.85 -10.55 -8.55
C SER A 242 -4.11 -10.75 -7.69
N ALA A 243 -4.95 -11.69 -8.09
CA ALA A 243 -6.12 -12.07 -7.31
C ALA A 243 -5.73 -12.66 -5.94
N ALA A 244 -4.69 -13.47 -5.88
CA ALA A 244 -4.20 -14.06 -4.64
C ALA A 244 -3.68 -13.00 -3.66
N SER A 245 -2.91 -12.00 -4.14
CA SER A 245 -2.48 -10.87 -3.32
C SER A 245 -3.65 -9.99 -2.86
N PHE A 246 -4.65 -9.79 -3.72
CA PHE A 246 -5.88 -9.09 -3.33
C PHE A 246 -6.60 -9.81 -2.19
N LEU A 247 -6.78 -11.12 -2.28
CA LEU A 247 -7.43 -11.91 -1.24
C LEU A 247 -6.63 -11.86 0.07
N CYS A 248 -5.33 -12.04 0.01
CA CYS A 248 -4.42 -11.98 1.16
C CYS A 248 -4.53 -10.63 1.89
N LEU A 249 -4.26 -9.52 1.20
CA LEU A 249 -4.20 -8.20 1.82
C LEU A 249 -5.58 -7.61 2.14
N SER A 250 -6.63 -8.02 1.42
CA SER A 250 -8.01 -7.65 1.75
C SER A 250 -8.48 -8.30 3.06
N ARG A 251 -8.10 -9.57 3.33
CA ARG A 251 -8.35 -10.26 4.60
C ARG A 251 -7.56 -9.61 5.74
N SER A 252 -6.30 -9.24 5.48
CA SER A 252 -5.46 -8.50 6.43
C SER A 252 -6.11 -7.21 6.94
N LEU A 253 -6.78 -6.45 6.05
CA LEU A 253 -7.55 -5.27 6.43
C LEU A 253 -8.72 -5.59 7.38
N ASP A 254 -9.35 -6.75 7.23
CA ASP A 254 -10.48 -7.14 8.07
C ASP A 254 -10.05 -7.53 9.49
N HIS A 255 -8.84 -8.03 9.64
CA HIS A 255 -8.26 -8.39 10.93
C HIS A 255 -7.59 -7.22 11.65
N HIS A 256 -7.48 -6.05 10.98
CA HIS A 256 -6.83 -4.89 11.59
C HIS A 256 -7.56 -4.43 12.85
N GLN A 257 -6.81 -4.41 13.95
CA GLN A 257 -7.22 -3.83 15.22
C GLN A 257 -5.99 -3.31 15.97
N CYS A 258 -5.92 -2.02 16.20
CA CYS A 258 -4.88 -1.36 16.97
C CYS A 258 -5.52 -0.62 18.15
N ASP A 259 -4.97 -0.77 19.34
CA ASP A 259 -5.40 0.03 20.49
C ASP A 259 -4.86 1.46 20.36
N PRO A 260 -5.72 2.49 20.23
CA PRO A 260 -5.28 3.87 20.16
C PRO A 260 -4.47 4.32 21.38
N ALA A 261 -4.71 3.73 22.54
CA ALA A 261 -3.95 4.05 23.76
C ALA A 261 -2.50 3.57 23.71
N SER A 262 -2.18 2.60 22.84
CA SER A 262 -0.80 2.14 22.62
C SER A 262 0.02 3.10 21.75
N ILE A 263 -0.64 4.02 21.04
CA ILE A 263 -0.01 5.05 20.20
C ILE A 263 0.21 6.28 21.08
N ARG A 264 1.30 6.29 21.80
CA ARG A 264 1.70 7.46 22.60
C ARG A 264 2.85 8.18 21.90
N ALA A 265 2.66 9.48 21.67
CA ALA A 265 3.71 10.38 21.25
C ALA A 265 4.70 10.62 22.39
#